data_a8452dea44c2f07d1a348d273ef680dc
#
_entry.id   a8452dea44c2f07d1a348d273ef680dc
#
_cell.length_a   1.000
_cell.length_b   1.000
_cell.length_c   1.000
_cell.angle_alpha   90.00
_cell.angle_beta   90.00
_cell.angle_gamma   90.00
#
_symmetry.space_group_name_H-M   'P 1'
#
loop_
_entity.id
_entity.type
_entity.pdbx_description
1 polymer ?
#
loop_
_entity_poly.entity_id
_entity_poly.type
_entity_poly.pdbx_seq_one_letter_code
_entity_poly.pdbx_strand_id
1 'polypeptide(L)'
;SGKVYGSGSRLGGSADLNTDPLPFWKAVIGFDRNGDGRLERKEMTGHFTFPFRPQLPPGHPGYGLPLPKDSERKRKRLDAMFGWIDKNRDGFWDKEEFLKNLTIGRGKPLLVAVKPGGAGNVTDSHIQWEFNKGIPEVPSPILYDDLIYMVSNGGVLTCLNAGVGQMVYRKRLPGLGQYVASPVVAGQNLIFVSEEGLLSVVRAGKEFKLLGQLNVKENIRVTPAVGIQNLYLRGDSHLWAFGK
;
A
#
# COMPACT_ATOMS: atom_id res chain seq x y z
N SER A 1 21.87 17.60 -5.83
CA SER A 1 22.46 16.28 -6.16
C SER A 1 22.26 15.86 -7.62
N GLY A 2 21.42 16.52 -8.41
CA GLY A 2 21.17 16.22 -9.84
C GLY A 2 20.72 14.80 -10.14
N LYS A 3 20.17 14.06 -9.18
CA LYS A 3 19.59 12.72 -9.37
C LYS A 3 18.09 12.79 -9.55
N VAL A 4 17.54 11.88 -10.34
CA VAL A 4 16.11 11.65 -10.47
C VAL A 4 15.77 10.37 -9.70
N TYR A 5 14.70 10.42 -8.91
CA TYR A 5 14.21 9.27 -8.15
C TYR A 5 12.87 8.83 -8.72
N GLY A 6 12.75 7.55 -9.02
CA GLY A 6 11.51 6.97 -9.53
C GLY A 6 11.11 5.75 -8.71
N SER A 7 9.83 5.69 -8.33
CA SER A 7 9.24 4.52 -7.68
C SER A 7 8.26 3.84 -8.61
N GLY A 8 8.18 2.53 -8.53
CA GLY A 8 7.27 1.75 -9.35
C GLY A 8 7.41 0.26 -9.08
N SER A 9 6.93 -0.53 -10.02
CA SER A 9 7.06 -1.98 -9.97
C SER A 9 7.62 -2.51 -11.28
N ARG A 10 8.68 -3.31 -11.21
CA ARG A 10 9.12 -4.12 -12.36
C ARG A 10 8.10 -5.23 -12.61
N LEU A 11 7.77 -5.50 -13.86
CA LEU A 11 6.89 -6.57 -14.31
C LEU A 11 5.40 -6.40 -13.94
N GLY A 12 4.96 -5.19 -13.61
CA GLY A 12 3.58 -4.93 -13.18
C GLY A 12 3.28 -5.44 -11.77
N GLY A 13 2.07 -5.27 -11.30
CA GLY A 13 1.62 -5.66 -9.96
C GLY A 13 1.85 -4.58 -8.90
N SER A 14 1.26 -4.79 -7.72
CA SER A 14 1.35 -3.85 -6.61
C SER A 14 2.59 -4.06 -5.77
N ALA A 15 3.28 -2.96 -5.48
CA ALA A 15 4.46 -2.96 -4.62
C ALA A 15 4.15 -3.27 -3.14
N ASP A 16 2.91 -3.06 -2.73
CA ASP A 16 2.46 -3.19 -1.33
C ASP A 16 1.82 -4.55 -1.02
N LEU A 17 1.55 -5.37 -2.04
CA LEU A 17 0.95 -6.68 -1.81
C LEU A 17 1.98 -7.67 -1.27
N ASN A 18 1.56 -8.43 -0.28
CA ASN A 18 2.31 -9.58 0.18
C ASN A 18 2.31 -10.64 -0.94
N THR A 19 3.49 -11.06 -1.39
CA THR A 19 3.64 -12.06 -2.44
C THR A 19 3.57 -13.50 -1.94
N ASP A 20 3.56 -13.71 -0.62
CA ASP A 20 3.30 -15.01 -0.02
C ASP A 20 1.79 -15.30 -0.04
N PRO A 21 1.31 -16.32 -0.76
CA PRO A 21 -0.10 -16.63 -0.84
C PRO A 21 -0.67 -17.31 0.43
N LEU A 22 0.18 -17.79 1.33
CA LEU A 22 -0.26 -18.50 2.53
C LEU A 22 -1.12 -17.69 3.48
N PRO A 23 -0.82 -16.40 3.78
CA PRO A 23 -1.72 -15.57 4.58
C PRO A 23 -3.10 -15.37 3.95
N PHE A 24 -3.18 -15.33 2.62
CA PHE A 24 -4.45 -15.22 1.90
C PHE A 24 -5.26 -16.52 2.02
N TRP A 25 -4.61 -17.67 1.89
CA TRP A 25 -5.26 -18.96 2.13
C TRP A 25 -5.82 -19.05 3.54
N LYS A 26 -5.03 -18.70 4.56
CA LYS A 26 -5.48 -18.68 5.96
C LYS A 26 -6.69 -17.77 6.19
N ALA A 27 -6.78 -16.68 5.47
CA ALA A 27 -7.90 -15.76 5.57
C ALA A 27 -9.17 -16.29 4.88
N VAL A 28 -9.06 -16.93 3.71
CA VAL A 28 -10.22 -17.43 2.98
C VAL A 28 -10.74 -18.75 3.54
N ILE A 29 -9.88 -19.64 4.02
CA ILE A 29 -10.32 -20.93 4.58
C ILE A 29 -11.08 -20.76 5.90
N GLY A 30 -11.03 -19.61 6.53
CA GLY A 30 -11.90 -19.28 7.65
C GLY A 30 -13.40 -19.24 7.31
N PHE A 31 -13.75 -19.27 6.03
CA PHE A 31 -15.14 -19.39 5.55
C PHE A 31 -15.56 -20.84 5.27
N ASP A 32 -14.67 -21.81 5.34
CA ASP A 32 -15.00 -23.23 5.30
C ASP A 32 -15.90 -23.59 6.50
N ARG A 33 -17.16 -23.87 6.22
CA ARG A 33 -18.19 -24.11 7.23
C ARG A 33 -18.37 -25.60 7.53
N ASN A 34 -18.08 -26.44 6.55
CA ASN A 34 -18.22 -27.89 6.68
C ASN A 34 -16.97 -28.56 7.25
N GLY A 35 -15.83 -27.81 7.29
CA GLY A 35 -14.56 -28.29 7.86
C GLY A 35 -13.83 -29.30 6.98
N ASP A 36 -14.12 -29.32 5.67
CA ASP A 36 -13.50 -30.29 4.75
C ASP A 36 -12.11 -29.86 4.23
N GLY A 37 -11.67 -28.66 4.61
CA GLY A 37 -10.37 -28.10 4.21
C GLY A 37 -10.34 -27.51 2.81
N ARG A 38 -11.50 -27.35 2.17
CA ARG A 38 -11.72 -26.73 0.87
C ARG A 38 -12.70 -25.58 0.98
N LEU A 39 -12.80 -24.75 -0.04
CA LEU A 39 -13.77 -23.66 -0.05
C LEU A 39 -14.63 -23.73 -1.30
N GLU A 40 -15.94 -23.90 -1.11
CA GLU A 40 -16.94 -23.91 -2.16
C GLU A 40 -17.61 -22.56 -2.34
N ARG A 41 -18.23 -22.36 -3.53
CA ARG A 41 -19.03 -21.14 -3.81
C ARG A 41 -20.16 -20.90 -2.81
N LYS A 42 -20.81 -21.98 -2.34
CA LYS A 42 -21.91 -21.89 -1.37
C LYS A 42 -21.47 -21.40 0.00
N GLU A 43 -20.19 -21.53 0.33
CA GLU A 43 -19.60 -21.06 1.57
C GLU A 43 -19.18 -19.59 1.50
N MET A 44 -18.93 -19.07 0.29
CA MET A 44 -18.64 -17.66 0.04
C MET A 44 -19.92 -16.80 0.10
N THR A 45 -20.57 -16.82 1.25
CA THR A 45 -21.83 -16.10 1.49
C THR A 45 -21.67 -15.03 2.54
N GLY A 46 -22.68 -14.17 2.68
CA GLY A 46 -22.73 -13.16 3.74
C GLY A 46 -21.58 -12.16 3.65
N HIS A 47 -20.68 -12.20 4.62
CA HIS A 47 -19.57 -11.25 4.76
C HIS A 47 -18.27 -11.72 4.10
N PHE A 48 -18.32 -12.70 3.20
CA PHE A 48 -17.11 -13.12 2.49
C PHE A 48 -16.42 -11.91 1.83
N THR A 49 -15.16 -11.73 2.17
CA THR A 49 -14.30 -10.68 1.62
C THR A 49 -13.04 -11.34 1.12
N PHE A 50 -12.74 -11.21 -0.17
CA PHE A 50 -11.47 -11.67 -0.70
C PHE A 50 -10.36 -10.74 -0.20
N PRO A 51 -9.40 -11.23 0.60
CA PRO A 51 -8.39 -10.38 1.20
C PRO A 51 -7.39 -9.87 0.16
N PHE A 52 -7.03 -8.58 0.25
CA PHE A 52 -5.88 -8.03 -0.46
C PHE A 52 -4.71 -7.80 0.51
N ARG A 53 -5.05 -7.53 1.76
CA ARG A 53 -4.08 -7.32 2.85
C ARG A 53 -4.47 -8.16 4.06
N PRO A 54 -4.18 -9.46 4.03
CA PRO A 54 -4.58 -10.39 5.09
C PRO A 54 -3.92 -10.12 6.45
N GLN A 55 -2.91 -9.23 6.47
CA GLN A 55 -2.29 -8.74 7.71
C GLN A 55 -3.14 -7.70 8.45
N LEU A 56 -4.13 -7.12 7.79
CA LEU A 56 -5.11 -6.23 8.44
C LEU A 56 -6.23 -7.06 9.07
N PRO A 57 -6.90 -6.55 10.11
CA PRO A 57 -8.03 -7.26 10.70
C PRO A 57 -9.21 -7.31 9.70
N PRO A 58 -9.99 -8.41 9.67
CA PRO A 58 -11.24 -8.48 8.91
C PRO A 58 -12.17 -7.32 9.25
N GLY A 59 -12.80 -6.73 8.23
CA GLY A 59 -13.66 -5.53 8.39
C GLY A 59 -12.92 -4.20 8.29
N HIS A 60 -11.59 -4.19 8.31
CA HIS A 60 -10.82 -2.98 8.02
C HIS A 60 -11.05 -2.55 6.54
N PRO A 61 -11.24 -1.25 6.24
CA PRO A 61 -11.51 -0.77 4.88
C PRO A 61 -10.49 -1.22 3.83
N GLY A 62 -9.23 -1.41 4.24
CA GLY A 62 -8.15 -1.89 3.36
C GLY A 62 -7.94 -3.41 3.35
N TYR A 63 -8.74 -4.17 4.10
CA TYR A 63 -8.55 -5.62 4.22
C TYR A 63 -8.73 -6.34 2.89
N GLY A 64 -9.75 -6.01 2.14
CA GLY A 64 -10.03 -6.70 0.89
C GLY A 64 -11.31 -6.23 0.20
N LEU A 65 -11.76 -7.04 -0.75
CA LEU A 65 -12.91 -6.74 -1.59
C LEU A 65 -14.10 -7.62 -1.17
N PRO A 66 -15.13 -7.03 -0.54
CA PRO A 66 -16.35 -7.76 -0.19
C PRO A 66 -17.13 -8.14 -1.46
N LEU A 67 -17.91 -9.20 -1.35
CA LEU A 67 -18.82 -9.55 -2.42
C LEU A 67 -19.89 -8.46 -2.61
N PRO A 68 -20.26 -8.14 -3.86
CA PRO A 68 -21.36 -7.23 -4.13
C PRO A 68 -22.68 -7.71 -3.51
N LYS A 69 -23.52 -6.77 -3.07
CA LYS A 69 -24.88 -7.09 -2.58
C LYS A 69 -25.81 -7.53 -3.71
N ASP A 70 -25.64 -6.99 -4.89
CA ASP A 70 -26.39 -7.35 -6.09
C ASP A 70 -26.08 -8.78 -6.53
N SER A 71 -27.12 -9.57 -6.77
CA SER A 71 -27.00 -11.01 -7.03
C SER A 71 -26.27 -11.33 -8.35
N GLU A 72 -26.50 -10.56 -9.38
CA GLU A 72 -25.86 -10.76 -10.68
C GLU A 72 -24.37 -10.39 -10.63
N ARG A 73 -24.06 -9.24 -10.04
CA ARG A 73 -22.67 -8.79 -9.84
C ARG A 73 -21.89 -9.74 -8.92
N LYS A 74 -22.56 -10.26 -7.88
CA LYS A 74 -21.99 -11.28 -6.99
C LYS A 74 -21.64 -12.55 -7.75
N ARG A 75 -22.58 -13.06 -8.55
CA ARG A 75 -22.35 -14.26 -9.39
C ARG A 75 -21.16 -14.04 -10.33
N LYS A 76 -21.17 -12.95 -11.11
CA LYS A 76 -20.07 -12.61 -12.04
C LYS A 76 -18.72 -12.53 -11.33
N ARG A 77 -18.68 -11.97 -10.12
CA ARG A 77 -17.46 -11.91 -9.34
C ARG A 77 -16.98 -13.27 -8.88
N LEU A 78 -17.86 -14.10 -8.35
CA LEU A 78 -17.53 -15.46 -7.95
C LEU A 78 -17.05 -16.28 -9.14
N ASP A 79 -17.71 -16.17 -10.30
CA ASP A 79 -17.30 -16.86 -11.52
C ASP A 79 -15.89 -16.45 -11.95
N ALA A 80 -15.58 -15.15 -11.90
CA ALA A 80 -14.25 -14.66 -12.22
C ALA A 80 -13.19 -15.17 -11.23
N MET A 81 -13.49 -15.16 -9.93
CA MET A 81 -12.57 -15.65 -8.89
C MET A 81 -12.32 -17.15 -9.00
N PHE A 82 -13.38 -17.95 -9.21
CA PHE A 82 -13.24 -19.39 -9.45
C PHE A 82 -12.47 -19.66 -10.74
N GLY A 83 -12.78 -18.99 -11.85
CA GLY A 83 -12.02 -19.15 -13.10
C GLY A 83 -10.53 -18.77 -12.97
N TRP A 84 -10.20 -17.96 -11.97
CA TRP A 84 -8.82 -17.58 -11.70
C TRP A 84 -8.07 -18.64 -10.84
N ILE A 85 -8.71 -19.17 -9.82
CA ILE A 85 -8.09 -20.08 -8.83
C ILE A 85 -8.35 -21.56 -9.15
N ASP A 86 -9.61 -21.94 -9.34
CA ASP A 86 -10.08 -23.29 -9.66
C ASP A 86 -9.73 -23.64 -11.12
N LYS A 87 -8.52 -24.11 -11.36
CA LYS A 87 -8.04 -24.44 -12.71
C LYS A 87 -8.44 -25.85 -13.16
N ASN A 88 -8.61 -26.76 -12.21
CA ASN A 88 -9.06 -28.13 -12.47
C ASN A 88 -10.60 -28.19 -12.68
N ARG A 89 -11.32 -27.10 -12.30
CA ARG A 89 -12.78 -26.95 -12.45
C ARG A 89 -13.60 -27.96 -11.66
N ASP A 90 -13.09 -28.38 -10.50
CA ASP A 90 -13.84 -29.28 -9.62
C ASP A 90 -14.87 -28.55 -8.73
N GLY A 91 -14.89 -27.23 -8.76
CA GLY A 91 -15.84 -26.38 -8.01
C GLY A 91 -15.38 -26.00 -6.62
N PHE A 92 -14.14 -26.33 -6.26
CA PHE A 92 -13.55 -26.06 -4.97
C PHE A 92 -12.27 -25.21 -5.11
N TRP A 93 -11.86 -24.59 -4.05
CA TRP A 93 -10.51 -24.11 -3.84
C TRP A 93 -9.87 -24.95 -2.76
N ASP A 94 -8.96 -25.80 -3.12
CA ASP A 94 -8.08 -26.45 -2.16
C ASP A 94 -6.82 -25.60 -1.91
N LYS A 95 -6.06 -25.98 -0.89
CA LYS A 95 -4.86 -25.24 -0.51
C LYS A 95 -3.79 -25.24 -1.59
N GLU A 96 -3.54 -26.38 -2.21
CA GLU A 96 -2.48 -26.54 -3.20
C GLU A 96 -2.78 -25.69 -4.44
N GLU A 97 -3.99 -25.80 -4.95
CA GLU A 97 -4.46 -25.05 -6.09
C GLU A 97 -4.48 -23.55 -5.83
N PHE A 98 -4.99 -23.13 -4.66
CA PHE A 98 -5.01 -21.73 -4.25
C PHE A 98 -3.59 -21.15 -4.20
N LEU A 99 -2.65 -21.83 -3.54
CA LEU A 99 -1.28 -21.34 -3.42
C LEU A 99 -0.54 -21.32 -4.76
N LYS A 100 -0.88 -22.23 -5.67
CA LYS A 100 -0.28 -22.33 -7.01
C LYS A 100 -0.84 -21.24 -7.96
N ASN A 101 -2.14 -21.02 -7.92
CA ASN A 101 -2.84 -20.19 -8.91
C ASN A 101 -3.10 -18.77 -8.42
N LEU A 102 -3.01 -18.51 -7.11
CA LEU A 102 -3.06 -17.14 -6.60
C LEU A 102 -1.79 -16.39 -7.03
N THR A 103 -1.76 -15.98 -8.27
CA THR A 103 -0.78 -15.02 -8.77
C THR A 103 -1.23 -13.63 -8.34
N ILE A 104 -0.90 -13.26 -7.13
CA ILE A 104 -0.90 -11.85 -6.75
C ILE A 104 0.17 -11.24 -7.64
N GLY A 105 -0.20 -10.22 -8.41
CA GLY A 105 0.71 -9.60 -9.37
C GLY A 105 2.06 -9.35 -8.72
N ARG A 106 3.03 -10.22 -9.02
CA ARG A 106 4.38 -10.22 -8.46
C ARG A 106 5.19 -9.12 -9.10
N GLY A 107 4.70 -7.87 -8.97
CA GLY A 107 5.55 -6.75 -9.27
C GLY A 107 6.74 -6.77 -8.32
N LYS A 108 7.92 -6.59 -8.84
CA LYS A 108 9.08 -6.33 -7.99
C LYS A 108 9.02 -4.85 -7.62
N PRO A 109 8.67 -4.50 -6.37
CA PRO A 109 8.67 -3.10 -5.95
C PRO A 109 10.07 -2.54 -6.13
N LEU A 110 10.15 -1.32 -6.63
CA LEU A 110 11.42 -0.70 -6.99
C LEU A 110 11.37 0.80 -6.74
N LEU A 111 12.37 1.30 -6.04
CA LEU A 111 12.78 2.69 -6.03
C LEU A 111 14.18 2.76 -6.62
N VAL A 112 14.38 3.62 -7.61
CA VAL A 112 15.68 3.83 -8.26
C VAL A 112 16.15 5.27 -8.13
N ALA A 113 17.45 5.46 -8.03
CA ALA A 113 18.08 6.74 -8.31
C ALA A 113 18.78 6.66 -9.66
N VAL A 114 18.47 7.61 -10.53
CA VAL A 114 18.98 7.67 -11.89
C VAL A 114 19.81 8.94 -12.06
N LYS A 115 20.98 8.83 -12.64
CA LYS A 115 21.78 9.99 -13.09
C LYS A 115 21.09 10.59 -14.32
N PRO A 116 20.83 11.91 -14.35
CA PRO A 116 20.23 12.54 -15.53
C PRO A 116 21.21 12.56 -16.71
N GLY A 117 20.67 12.77 -17.91
CA GLY A 117 21.41 12.80 -19.17
C GLY A 117 21.35 11.47 -19.93
N GLY A 118 22.13 11.36 -20.99
CA GLY A 118 22.13 10.19 -21.88
C GLY A 118 21.05 10.24 -22.95
N ALA A 119 21.04 9.23 -23.82
CA ALA A 119 20.04 9.04 -24.87
C ALA A 119 19.75 7.54 -25.06
N GLY A 120 18.53 7.22 -25.48
CA GLY A 120 18.09 5.84 -25.68
C GLY A 120 17.92 5.07 -24.35
N ASN A 121 18.25 3.79 -24.36
CA ASN A 121 18.17 2.95 -23.16
C ASN A 121 19.37 3.21 -22.23
N VAL A 122 19.12 3.87 -21.13
CA VAL A 122 20.13 4.23 -20.12
C VAL A 122 20.08 3.34 -18.87
N THR A 123 19.33 2.26 -18.87
CA THR A 123 19.09 1.41 -17.69
C THR A 123 20.40 0.95 -17.04
N ASP A 124 21.32 0.41 -17.82
CA ASP A 124 22.56 -0.17 -17.29
C ASP A 124 23.62 0.87 -16.94
N SER A 125 23.55 2.09 -17.52
CA SER A 125 24.58 3.12 -17.38
C SER A 125 24.23 4.22 -16.38
N HIS A 126 22.95 4.44 -16.07
CA HIS A 126 22.50 5.59 -15.29
C HIS A 126 21.87 5.23 -13.94
N ILE A 127 21.51 3.96 -13.70
CA ILE A 127 21.04 3.55 -12.37
C ILE A 127 22.21 3.64 -11.39
N GLN A 128 22.02 4.45 -10.35
CA GLN A 128 23.02 4.66 -9.30
C GLN A 128 22.84 3.66 -8.16
N TRP A 129 21.62 3.42 -7.78
CA TRP A 129 21.21 2.43 -6.79
C TRP A 129 19.73 2.07 -6.94
N GLU A 130 19.38 0.91 -6.39
CA GLU A 130 18.02 0.38 -6.33
C GLU A 130 17.65 -0.01 -4.90
N PHE A 131 16.39 0.18 -4.55
CA PHE A 131 15.82 -0.26 -3.29
C PHE A 131 14.46 -0.91 -3.53
N ASN A 132 14.15 -2.04 -2.86
CA ASN A 132 13.01 -2.88 -3.19
C ASN A 132 12.14 -3.31 -1.99
N LYS A 133 12.23 -2.58 -0.86
CA LYS A 133 11.48 -2.93 0.37
C LYS A 133 10.54 -1.81 0.76
N GLY A 134 9.23 -2.13 0.93
CA GLY A 134 8.25 -1.16 1.42
C GLY A 134 8.07 0.04 0.50
N ILE A 135 8.14 -0.18 -0.81
CA ILE A 135 7.86 0.85 -1.81
C ILE A 135 6.35 1.08 -1.82
N PRO A 136 5.89 2.33 -1.70
CA PRO A 136 4.47 2.64 -1.73
C PRO A 136 3.87 2.36 -3.10
N GLU A 137 2.59 2.01 -3.10
CA GLU A 137 1.82 1.78 -4.33
C GLU A 137 1.33 3.08 -4.95
N VAL A 138 0.82 3.99 -4.12
CA VAL A 138 0.20 5.25 -4.55
C VAL A 138 1.01 6.47 -4.10
N PRO A 139 1.36 6.63 -2.81
CA PRO A 139 2.08 7.82 -2.36
C PRO A 139 3.44 7.98 -3.04
N SER A 140 3.74 9.18 -3.49
CA SER A 140 5.07 9.50 -3.99
C SER A 140 6.06 9.62 -2.83
N PRO A 141 7.29 9.07 -2.95
CA PRO A 141 8.37 9.39 -2.03
C PRO A 141 8.70 10.87 -2.03
N ILE A 142 9.12 11.41 -0.89
CA ILE A 142 9.57 12.80 -0.79
C ILE A 142 11.04 12.85 -0.40
N LEU A 143 11.79 13.68 -1.12
CA LEU A 143 13.19 13.98 -0.83
C LEU A 143 13.26 15.25 0.02
N TYR A 144 13.90 15.16 1.18
CA TYR A 144 14.19 16.30 2.03
C TYR A 144 15.49 16.08 2.80
N ASP A 145 16.39 17.06 2.75
CA ASP A 145 17.68 17.08 3.46
C ASP A 145 18.50 15.78 3.24
N ASP A 146 18.72 15.43 1.96
CA ASP A 146 19.44 14.22 1.51
C ASP A 146 18.83 12.89 2.01
N LEU A 147 17.61 12.91 2.49
CA LEU A 147 16.87 11.74 2.90
C LEU A 147 15.59 11.58 2.07
N ILE A 148 15.28 10.35 1.69
CA ILE A 148 14.03 9.99 1.02
C ILE A 148 13.11 9.34 2.04
N TYR A 149 11.89 9.86 2.13
CA TYR A 149 10.85 9.32 2.99
C TYR A 149 9.70 8.79 2.15
N MET A 150 9.23 7.63 2.50
CA MET A 150 8.10 6.99 1.85
C MET A 150 7.26 6.24 2.86
N VAL A 151 5.94 6.26 2.68
CA VAL A 151 4.99 5.53 3.51
C VAL A 151 4.23 4.55 2.67
N SER A 152 4.22 3.30 3.07
CA SER A 152 3.38 2.27 2.47
C SER A 152 2.17 1.96 3.34
N ASN A 153 1.20 1.25 2.77
CA ASN A 153 -0.01 0.85 3.47
C ASN A 153 0.31 0.11 4.79
N GLY A 154 -0.57 0.29 5.78
CA GLY A 154 -0.32 -0.12 7.15
C GLY A 154 0.62 0.82 7.91
N GLY A 155 0.88 2.04 7.39
CA GLY A 155 1.66 3.07 8.05
C GLY A 155 3.16 2.78 8.15
N VAL A 156 3.71 1.97 7.24
CA VAL A 156 5.15 1.66 7.30
C VAL A 156 5.95 2.79 6.66
N LEU A 157 6.53 3.64 7.51
CA LEU A 157 7.44 4.71 7.11
C LEU A 157 8.85 4.15 6.94
N THR A 158 9.41 4.38 5.76
CA THR A 158 10.81 4.04 5.43
C THR A 158 11.57 5.31 5.09
N CYS A 159 12.76 5.46 5.69
CA CYS A 159 13.69 6.55 5.41
C CYS A 159 14.98 5.97 4.82
N LEU A 160 15.42 6.55 3.69
CA LEU A 160 16.64 6.16 3.00
C LEU A 160 17.60 7.34 2.87
N ASN A 161 18.89 7.07 2.83
CA ASN A 161 19.89 8.01 2.37
C ASN A 161 19.78 8.16 0.84
N ALA A 162 19.52 9.37 0.36
CA ALA A 162 19.31 9.64 -1.05
C ALA A 162 20.56 9.44 -1.92
N GLY A 163 21.75 9.60 -1.32
CA GLY A 163 23.02 9.42 -2.02
C GLY A 163 23.31 7.98 -2.42
N VAL A 164 22.99 7.03 -1.53
CA VAL A 164 23.44 5.63 -1.65
C VAL A 164 22.29 4.60 -1.57
N GLY A 165 21.06 5.02 -1.34
CA GLY A 165 19.90 4.13 -1.26
C GLY A 165 19.85 3.24 -0.01
N GLN A 166 20.72 3.47 0.97
CA GLN A 166 20.73 2.69 2.20
C GLN A 166 19.58 3.10 3.13
N MET A 167 18.96 2.11 3.76
CA MET A 167 17.92 2.33 4.74
C MET A 167 18.50 2.93 6.02
N VAL A 168 17.99 4.11 6.40
CA VAL A 168 18.33 4.80 7.65
C VAL A 168 17.48 4.27 8.78
N TYR A 169 16.17 4.21 8.57
CA TYR A 169 15.23 3.56 9.49
C TYR A 169 13.97 3.09 8.76
N ARG A 170 13.26 2.16 9.40
CA ARG A 170 11.93 1.73 9.03
C ARG A 170 11.09 1.60 10.30
N LYS A 171 10.02 2.36 10.39
CA LYS A 171 9.16 2.44 11.58
C LYS A 171 7.70 2.43 11.17
N ARG A 172 6.82 2.08 12.09
CA ARG A 172 5.39 2.13 11.88
C ARG A 172 4.83 3.42 12.47
N LEU A 173 4.11 4.16 11.64
CA LEU A 173 3.25 5.24 12.12
C LEU A 173 2.07 4.62 12.87
N PRO A 174 1.54 5.27 13.90
CA PRO A 174 0.29 4.86 14.52
C PRO A 174 -0.85 4.95 13.50
N GLY A 175 -1.74 3.96 13.53
CA GLY A 175 -2.78 3.78 12.52
C GLY A 175 -2.36 2.75 11.46
N LEU A 176 -3.23 1.77 11.24
CA LEU A 176 -2.97 0.64 10.34
C LEU A 176 -3.53 0.87 8.94
N GLY A 177 -4.02 2.08 8.66
CA GLY A 177 -4.78 2.45 7.49
C GLY A 177 -4.06 2.36 6.16
N GLN A 178 -4.82 2.61 5.11
CA GLN A 178 -4.25 2.84 3.80
C GLN A 178 -3.63 4.24 3.72
N TYR A 179 -2.59 4.35 2.93
CA TYR A 179 -1.95 5.63 2.61
C TYR A 179 -2.00 5.83 1.09
N VAL A 180 -2.83 6.76 0.65
CA VAL A 180 -2.95 7.16 -0.76
C VAL A 180 -2.44 8.59 -1.00
N ALA A 181 -2.51 9.43 0.03
CA ALA A 181 -1.94 10.77 0.02
C ALA A 181 -0.40 10.71 0.09
N SER A 182 0.26 11.48 -0.76
CA SER A 182 1.72 11.65 -0.67
C SER A 182 2.09 12.47 0.56
N PRO A 183 3.23 12.19 1.20
CA PRO A 183 3.73 13.01 2.29
C PRO A 183 4.12 14.41 1.81
N VAL A 184 4.03 15.39 2.69
CA VAL A 184 4.48 16.75 2.43
C VAL A 184 5.43 17.23 3.52
N VAL A 185 6.25 18.23 3.20
CA VAL A 185 7.15 18.90 4.16
C VAL A 185 6.57 20.25 4.55
N ALA A 186 6.46 20.51 5.84
CA ALA A 186 6.14 21.81 6.41
C ALA A 186 7.26 22.21 7.40
N GLY A 187 8.10 23.16 7.00
CA GLY A 187 9.33 23.51 7.72
C GLY A 187 10.28 22.31 7.80
N GLN A 188 10.58 21.85 9.01
CA GLN A 188 11.43 20.67 9.24
C GLN A 188 10.60 19.41 9.59
N ASN A 189 9.31 19.41 9.30
CA ASN A 189 8.43 18.31 9.66
C ASN A 189 7.82 17.67 8.41
N LEU A 190 7.70 16.38 8.45
CA LEU A 190 7.00 15.57 7.46
C LEU A 190 5.58 15.30 7.96
N ILE A 191 4.61 15.43 7.08
CA ILE A 191 3.21 15.18 7.38
C ILE A 191 2.76 14.00 6.53
N PHE A 192 2.27 12.98 7.20
CA PHE A 192 1.70 11.78 6.61
C PHE A 192 0.22 11.72 6.97
N VAL A 193 -0.62 11.33 6.02
CA VAL A 193 -2.06 11.23 6.25
C VAL A 193 -2.55 9.87 5.78
N SER A 194 -3.21 9.13 6.68
CA SER A 194 -3.90 7.90 6.30
C SER A 194 -5.25 8.19 5.65
N GLU A 195 -5.76 7.23 4.88
CA GLU A 195 -7.09 7.36 4.26
C GLU A 195 -8.19 7.57 5.31
N GLU A 196 -8.05 7.00 6.51
CA GLU A 196 -9.01 7.19 7.62
C GLU A 196 -8.89 8.55 8.34
N GLY A 197 -8.07 9.46 7.81
CA GLY A 197 -7.95 10.83 8.32
C GLY A 197 -7.01 11.00 9.51
N LEU A 198 -6.10 10.04 9.77
CA LEU A 198 -5.08 10.20 10.80
C LEU A 198 -3.87 10.91 10.22
N LEU A 199 -3.64 12.15 10.66
CA LEU A 199 -2.42 12.90 10.38
C LEU A 199 -1.35 12.50 11.38
N SER A 200 -0.14 12.27 10.89
CA SER A 200 1.06 12.03 11.71
C SER A 200 2.13 13.02 11.33
N VAL A 201 2.65 13.74 12.31
CA VAL A 201 3.72 14.73 12.14
C VAL A 201 5.02 14.11 12.65
N VAL A 202 6.01 13.99 11.77
CA VAL A 202 7.31 13.38 12.07
C VAL A 202 8.41 14.41 11.81
N ARG A 203 9.36 14.54 12.73
CA ARG A 203 10.57 15.34 12.49
C ARG A 203 11.40 14.72 11.38
N ALA A 204 11.77 15.52 10.38
CA ALA A 204 12.73 15.09 9.38
C ALA A 204 14.12 14.89 10.02
N GLY A 205 14.84 13.85 9.61
CA GLY A 205 16.15 13.54 10.14
C GLY A 205 16.47 12.03 10.12
N LYS A 206 17.66 11.69 10.59
CA LYS A 206 18.17 10.31 10.59
C LYS A 206 17.56 9.44 11.70
N GLU A 207 16.86 10.05 12.64
CA GLU A 207 16.16 9.35 13.72
C GLU A 207 14.65 9.54 13.57
N PHE A 208 13.89 8.49 13.82
CA PHE A 208 12.44 8.55 13.82
C PHE A 208 11.95 9.28 15.09
N LYS A 209 11.27 10.42 14.90
CA LYS A 209 10.63 11.16 16.00
C LYS A 209 9.24 11.59 15.60
N LEU A 210 8.23 10.91 16.13
CA LEU A 210 6.83 11.33 16.03
C LEU A 210 6.60 12.53 16.95
N LEU A 211 6.13 13.64 16.40
CA LEU A 211 5.89 14.88 17.15
C LEU A 211 4.45 15.00 17.63
N GLY A 212 3.52 14.46 16.85
CA GLY A 212 2.10 14.54 17.19
C GLY A 212 1.24 13.85 16.16
N GLN A 213 -0.04 13.74 16.50
CA GLN A 213 -1.07 13.16 15.66
C GLN A 213 -2.39 13.91 15.82
N LEU A 214 -3.18 13.91 14.76
CA LEU A 214 -4.53 14.43 14.76
C LEU A 214 -5.40 13.53 13.89
N ASN A 215 -6.55 13.11 14.39
CA ASN A 215 -7.54 12.40 13.58
C ASN A 215 -8.71 13.33 13.26
N VAL A 216 -8.89 13.63 11.98
CA VAL A 216 -10.01 14.48 11.50
C VAL A 216 -11.31 13.70 11.33
N LYS A 217 -11.29 12.38 11.52
CA LYS A 217 -12.45 11.47 11.47
C LYS A 217 -13.22 11.53 10.14
N GLU A 218 -12.50 11.73 9.06
CA GLU A 218 -13.03 11.80 7.71
C GLU A 218 -12.02 11.19 6.73
N ASN A 219 -12.49 10.63 5.62
CA ASN A 219 -11.59 10.02 4.65
C ASN A 219 -10.77 11.08 3.92
N ILE A 220 -9.48 10.85 3.83
CA ILE A 220 -8.52 11.71 3.14
C ILE A 220 -7.83 10.91 2.05
N ARG A 221 -8.05 11.31 0.79
CA ARG A 221 -7.45 10.65 -0.39
C ARG A 221 -6.56 11.56 -1.21
N VAL A 222 -6.43 12.81 -0.78
CA VAL A 222 -5.63 13.81 -1.50
C VAL A 222 -4.43 14.22 -0.68
N THR A 223 -3.35 14.54 -1.38
CA THR A 223 -2.13 15.07 -0.78
C THR A 223 -2.42 16.43 -0.15
N PRO A 224 -2.02 16.67 1.11
CA PRO A 224 -2.15 17.97 1.75
C PRO A 224 -1.41 19.05 0.97
N ALA A 225 -1.91 20.28 1.01
CA ALA A 225 -1.24 21.44 0.43
C ALA A 225 -0.59 22.28 1.53
N VAL A 226 0.67 22.64 1.32
CA VAL A 226 1.41 23.51 2.24
C VAL A 226 1.44 24.90 1.68
N GLY A 227 0.81 25.84 2.39
CA GLY A 227 0.88 27.29 2.13
C GLY A 227 1.96 27.96 2.98
N ILE A 228 2.03 29.29 2.90
CA ILE A 228 3.05 30.09 3.63
C ILE A 228 2.89 29.94 5.14
N GLN A 229 1.65 29.97 5.65
CA GLN A 229 1.34 29.90 7.08
C GLN A 229 0.38 28.76 7.44
N ASN A 230 -0.17 28.07 6.45
CA ASN A 230 -1.22 27.08 6.65
C ASN A 230 -0.89 25.78 5.95
N LEU A 231 -1.33 24.68 6.58
CA LEU A 231 -1.50 23.39 5.96
C LEU A 231 -2.98 23.21 5.63
N TYR A 232 -3.28 22.89 4.39
CA TYR A 232 -4.65 22.61 3.94
C TYR A 232 -4.83 21.12 3.75
N LEU A 233 -5.92 20.59 4.26
CA LEU A 233 -6.30 19.21 4.16
C LEU A 233 -7.74 19.10 3.68
N ARG A 234 -7.98 18.38 2.60
CA ARG A 234 -9.31 18.13 2.07
C ARG A 234 -9.75 16.70 2.38
N GLY A 235 -10.92 16.58 2.99
CA GLY A 235 -11.64 15.32 3.13
C GLY A 235 -12.84 15.21 2.20
N ASP A 236 -13.71 14.24 2.46
CA ASP A 236 -14.91 14.00 1.66
C ASP A 236 -15.91 15.18 1.79
N SER A 237 -16.01 15.79 2.97
CA SER A 237 -17.02 16.82 3.27
C SER A 237 -16.40 18.18 3.67
N HIS A 238 -15.17 18.22 4.16
CA HIS A 238 -14.55 19.43 4.71
C HIS A 238 -13.22 19.75 4.07
N LEU A 239 -12.89 21.05 4.11
CA LEU A 239 -11.55 21.57 3.88
C LEU A 239 -11.06 22.19 5.18
N TRP A 240 -10.01 21.63 5.77
CA TRP A 240 -9.36 22.16 6.95
C TRP A 240 -8.19 23.06 6.58
N ALA A 241 -7.99 24.11 7.37
CA ALA A 241 -6.79 24.93 7.34
C ALA A 241 -6.17 24.92 8.74
N PHE A 242 -4.97 24.41 8.87
CA PHE A 242 -4.20 24.41 10.11
C PHE A 242 -3.11 25.46 9.99
N GLY A 243 -3.13 26.44 10.84
CA GLY A 243 -2.18 27.54 10.85
C GLY A 243 -2.07 28.18 12.23
N LYS A 244 -1.21 29.18 12.35
CA LYS A 244 -1.11 30.01 13.56
C LYS A 244 -2.08 31.18 13.46
#